data_87cf83b5b163397d80a1390eba329ff7
#
_entry.id   87cf83b5b163397d80a1390eba329ff7
#
_cell.length_a   1.000
_cell.length_b   1.000
_cell.length_c   1.000
_cell.angle_alpha   90.00
_cell.angle_beta   90.00
_cell.angle_gamma   90.00
#
_symmetry.space_group_name_H-M   'P 1'
#
loop_
_entity.id
_entity.type
_entity.pdbx_description
1 polymer ?
#
loop_
_entity_poly.entity_id
_entity_poly.type
_entity_poly.pdbx_seq_one_letter_code
_entity_poly.pdbx_strand_id
1 'polypeptide(L)' 'MNGMNFMPDWALLQSFANVASHGSLSAAARASQTSQPTLSRHISTLELALGYRVLRRTTGGIELTSEGVKLAAQV' A
#
# COMPACT_ATOMS: atom_id res chain seq x y z
N MET A 1 12.30 -18.79 9.47
CA MET A 1 11.66 -18.64 9.23
C MET A 1 10.68 -18.50 9.06
N ASN A 2 10.57 -18.45 8.91
CA ASN A 2 9.65 -18.22 9.00
C ASN A 2 8.41 -18.49 8.42
N GLY A 3 7.70 -19.43 8.67
CA GLY A 3 6.45 -19.87 8.13
C GLY A 3 5.40 -18.81 8.04
N MET A 4 5.56 -17.81 8.75
CA MET A 4 4.65 -16.67 8.76
C MET A 4 4.74 -15.84 7.49
N ASN A 5 5.62 -16.21 6.60
CA ASN A 5 5.85 -15.41 5.40
C ASN A 5 4.73 -15.49 4.38
N PHE A 6 3.74 -16.37 4.59
CA PHE A 6 2.59 -16.38 3.71
C PHE A 6 1.65 -15.20 3.99
N MET A 7 1.86 -14.48 5.10
CA MET A 7 1.11 -13.27 5.41
C MET A 7 1.88 -12.05 4.95
N PRO A 8 1.20 -11.02 4.45
CA PRO A 8 1.89 -9.78 4.14
C PRO A 8 2.55 -9.22 5.38
N ASP A 9 3.72 -8.63 5.19
CA ASP A 9 4.44 -7.96 6.25
C ASP A 9 3.59 -6.82 6.80
N TRP A 10 3.55 -6.67 8.12
CA TRP A 10 2.81 -5.59 8.76
C TRP A 10 3.27 -4.22 8.25
N ALA A 11 4.57 -4.06 8.01
CA ALA A 11 5.09 -2.79 7.49
C ALA A 11 4.51 -2.47 6.12
N LEU A 12 4.27 -3.49 5.28
CA LEU A 12 3.66 -3.28 3.97
C LEU A 12 2.21 -2.83 4.12
N LEU A 13 1.49 -3.43 5.05
CA LEU A 13 0.10 -3.03 5.32
C LEU A 13 0.02 -1.62 5.86
N GLN A 14 0.97 -1.23 6.72
CA GLN A 14 1.02 0.13 7.23
C GLN A 14 1.30 1.13 6.12
N SER A 15 2.21 0.80 5.21
CA SER A 15 2.49 1.65 4.04
C SER A 15 1.25 1.82 3.18
N PHE A 16 0.52 0.73 2.96
CA PHE A 16 -0.71 0.80 2.19
C PHE A 16 -1.76 1.67 2.89
N ALA A 17 -1.96 1.48 4.19
CA ALA A 17 -2.92 2.28 4.95
C ALA A 17 -2.56 3.76 4.91
N ASN A 18 -1.28 4.08 4.98
CA ASN A 18 -0.79 5.44 4.91
C ASN A 18 -1.11 6.07 3.55
N VAL A 19 -0.82 5.35 2.47
CA VAL A 19 -1.11 5.85 1.12
C VAL A 19 -2.62 5.99 0.92
N ALA A 20 -3.39 5.02 1.39
CA ALA A 20 -4.84 5.06 1.24
C ALA A 20 -5.45 6.26 1.96
N SER A 21 -4.95 6.59 3.14
CA SER A 21 -5.52 7.69 3.92
C SER A 21 -5.12 9.05 3.39
N HIS A 22 -3.97 9.15 2.69
CA HIS A 22 -3.50 10.44 2.19
C HIS A 22 -3.87 10.70 0.74
N GLY A 23 -4.27 9.68 0.01
CA GLY A 23 -4.71 9.83 -1.36
C GLY A 23 -3.62 10.08 -2.38
N SER A 24 -2.35 10.13 -1.97
CA SER A 24 -1.24 10.25 -2.89
C SER A 24 0.03 9.72 -2.25
N LEU A 25 0.94 9.23 -3.09
CA LEU A 25 2.24 8.75 -2.62
C LEU A 25 3.06 9.89 -2.04
N SER A 26 2.98 11.06 -2.65
CA SER A 26 3.73 12.23 -2.20
C SER A 26 3.34 12.64 -0.79
N ALA A 27 2.03 12.78 -0.53
CA ALA A 27 1.54 13.16 0.78
C ALA A 27 1.86 12.10 1.83
N ALA A 28 1.69 10.83 1.45
CA ALA A 28 1.98 9.73 2.36
C ALA A 28 3.47 9.68 2.72
N ALA A 29 4.33 9.93 1.73
CA ALA A 29 5.77 9.92 1.97
C ALA A 29 6.18 11.02 2.96
N ARG A 30 5.60 12.20 2.80
CA ARG A 30 5.89 13.30 3.74
C ARG A 30 5.41 12.97 5.15
N ALA A 31 4.20 12.42 5.26
CA ALA A 31 3.60 12.12 6.55
C ALA A 31 4.38 11.05 7.31
N SER A 32 4.94 10.09 6.62
CA SER A 32 5.65 8.97 7.24
C SER A 32 7.17 9.14 7.21
N GLN A 33 7.65 10.28 6.71
CA GLN A 33 9.09 10.57 6.66
C GLN A 33 9.85 9.51 5.87
N THR A 34 9.28 9.11 4.74
CA THR A 34 9.91 8.16 3.84
C THR A 34 9.81 8.71 2.41
N SER A 35 10.30 7.97 1.44
CA SER A 35 10.31 8.44 0.06
C SER A 35 9.18 7.80 -0.74
N GLN A 36 8.76 8.48 -1.81
CA GLN A 36 7.77 7.92 -2.73
C GLN A 36 8.24 6.59 -3.33
N PRO A 37 9.51 6.47 -3.82
CA PRO A 37 9.96 5.19 -4.34
C PRO A 37 9.88 4.05 -3.33
N THR A 38 10.16 4.32 -2.06
CA THR A 38 10.06 3.32 -1.01
C THR A 38 8.61 2.87 -0.83
N LEU A 39 7.68 3.82 -0.74
CA LEU A 39 6.26 3.49 -0.61
C LEU A 39 5.75 2.73 -1.83
N SER A 40 6.14 3.17 -3.02
CA SER A 40 5.73 2.51 -4.25
C SER A 40 6.20 1.05 -4.27
N ARG A 41 7.44 0.81 -3.83
CA ARG A 41 7.98 -0.54 -3.76
C ARG A 41 7.23 -1.40 -2.74
N HIS A 42 6.90 -0.81 -1.60
CA HIS A 42 6.11 -1.52 -0.58
C HIS A 42 4.76 -1.93 -1.13
N ILE A 43 4.08 -1.04 -1.85
CA ILE A 43 2.79 -1.36 -2.44
C ILE A 43 2.93 -2.49 -3.47
N SER A 44 3.95 -2.42 -4.33
CA SER A 44 4.17 -3.48 -5.32
C SER A 44 4.43 -4.82 -4.66
N THR A 45 5.24 -4.83 -3.60
CA THR A 45 5.54 -6.05 -2.87
C THR A 45 4.28 -6.61 -2.21
N LEU A 46 3.46 -5.72 -1.65
CA LEU A 46 2.21 -6.13 -1.03
C LEU A 46 1.27 -6.76 -2.07
N GLU A 47 1.16 -6.13 -3.24
CA GLU A 47 0.29 -6.65 -4.30
C GLU A 47 0.75 -8.02 -4.78
N LEU A 48 2.07 -8.22 -4.87
CA LEU A 48 2.60 -9.54 -5.22
C LEU A 48 2.23 -10.58 -4.17
N ALA A 49 2.34 -10.21 -2.89
CA ALA A 49 2.01 -11.14 -1.81
C ALA A 49 0.52 -11.47 -1.78
N LEU A 50 -0.33 -10.49 -2.07
CA LEU A 50 -1.77 -10.67 -2.06
C LEU A 50 -2.29 -11.37 -3.31
N GLY A 51 -1.60 -11.18 -4.44
CA GLY A 51 -2.05 -11.73 -5.70
C GLY A 51 -3.08 -10.88 -6.44
N TYR A 52 -3.25 -9.62 -6.02
CA TYR A 52 -4.17 -8.70 -6.70
C TYR A 52 -3.74 -7.26 -6.45
N ARG A 53 -4.26 -6.34 -7.27
CA ARG A 53 -3.94 -4.92 -7.16
C ARG A 53 -4.81 -4.27 -6.10
N VAL A 54 -4.20 -3.38 -5.33
CA VAL A 54 -4.92 -2.61 -4.32
C VAL A 54 -4.97 -1.12 -4.65
N LEU A 55 -4.06 -0.64 -5.49
CA LEU A 55 -4.03 0.75 -5.94
C LEU A 55 -4.00 0.80 -7.45
N ARG A 56 -4.54 1.89 -7.97
CA ARG A 56 -4.51 2.20 -9.40
C ARG A 56 -4.07 3.64 -9.55
N ARG A 57 -3.17 3.90 -10.50
CA ARG A 57 -2.74 5.28 -10.77
C ARG A 57 -3.72 5.93 -11.71
N THR A 58 -4.03 7.19 -11.42
CA THR A 58 -4.90 8.01 -12.25
C THR A 58 -4.23 9.32 -12.54
N THR A 59 -4.80 10.13 -13.42
CA THR A 59 -4.27 11.45 -13.71
C THR A 59 -4.32 12.38 -12.51
N GLY A 60 -5.26 12.13 -11.60
CA GLY A 60 -5.39 12.96 -10.40
C GLY A 60 -4.61 12.42 -9.20
N GLY A 61 -3.87 11.31 -9.37
CA GLY A 61 -3.12 10.72 -8.27
C GLY A 61 -3.28 9.22 -8.24
N ILE A 62 -3.87 8.71 -7.17
CA ILE A 62 -4.14 7.30 -7.02
C ILE A 62 -5.57 7.08 -6.54
N GLU A 63 -6.07 5.89 -6.80
CA GLU A 63 -7.33 5.46 -6.22
C GLU A 63 -7.24 4.00 -5.86
N LEU A 64 -8.07 3.57 -4.92
CA LEU A 64 -8.10 2.18 -4.48
C LEU A 64 -8.90 1.35 -5.46
N THR A 65 -8.45 0.11 -5.69
CA THR A 65 -9.29 -0.86 -6.39
C THR A 65 -10.38 -1.32 -5.42
N SER A 66 -11.35 -2.08 -5.91
CA SER A 66 -12.40 -2.59 -5.01
C SER A 66 -11.80 -3.47 -3.91
N GLU A 67 -10.77 -4.27 -4.25
CA GLU A 67 -10.06 -5.06 -3.25
C GLU A 67 -9.29 -4.18 -2.28
N GLY A 68 -8.72 -3.07 -2.78
CA GLY A 68 -8.01 -2.12 -1.95
C GLY A 68 -8.93 -1.48 -0.91
N VAL A 69 -10.15 -1.15 -1.32
CA VAL A 69 -11.15 -0.58 -0.39
C VAL A 69 -11.43 -1.58 0.75
N LYS A 70 -11.60 -2.84 0.40
CA LYS A 70 -11.88 -3.87 1.40
C LYS A 70 -10.70 -4.05 2.35
N LEU A 71 -9.50 -4.06 1.81
CA LEU A 71 -8.29 -4.20 2.62
C LEU A 71 -8.12 -3.01 3.55
N ALA A 72 -8.33 -1.80 3.04
CA ALA A 72 -8.18 -0.59 3.83
C ALA A 72 -9.13 -0.58 5.03
N ALA A 73 -10.30 -1.16 4.90
CA ALA A 73 -11.27 -1.24 5.99
C ALA A 73 -10.82 -2.17 7.10
N GLN A 74 -9.85 -3.05 6.82
CA GLN A 74 -9.39 -4.06 7.77
C GLN A 74 -8.07 -3.70 8.46
N VAL A 75 -7.36 -2.70 7.97
CA VAL A 75 -6.06 -2.34 8.55
C VAL A 75 -6.13 -1.13 9.47
#